data_a17010bde7072d23e480687b8cd88e97
#
_entry.id   a17010bde7072d23e480687b8cd88e97
#
_cell.length_a   1.000
_cell.length_b   1.000
_cell.length_c   1.000
_cell.angle_alpha   90.00
_cell.angle_beta   90.00
_cell.angle_gamma   90.00
#
_symmetry.space_group_name_H-M   'P 1'
#
loop_
_entity.id
_entity.type
_entity.pdbx_description
1 polymer ?
#
loop_
_entity_poly.entity_id
_entity_poly.type
_entity_poly.pdbx_seq_one_letter_code
_entity_poly.pdbx_strand_id
1 'polypeptide(L)'
;LSYKSVAGQARFEGIVSHHAAVIDVGGVGIQITIFKDGHIVTTQHMDIGTIRLYELLHKPGLTEKAYRNQIEEYINKKLEVFRALYLDAELDYIIFMNDYGINFINGMELEAKGDNLIKTEKFVKYLVKLSKNAKEDIIDELNLTNDKSNLIIPSIILFKALATKLTAKEVWIPGVNVNDGIAFD
;
A
#
# COMPACT_ATOMS: atom_id res chain seq x y z
N LEU A 1 13.97 -4.91 -8.07
CA LEU A 1 13.82 -6.35 -7.81
C LEU A 1 13.05 -6.65 -6.51
N SER A 2 12.25 -5.69 -6.03
CA SER A 2 11.48 -5.81 -4.79
C SER A 2 10.42 -6.93 -4.81
N TYR A 3 9.95 -7.33 -5.98
CA TYR A 3 8.96 -8.41 -6.10
C TYR A 3 9.55 -9.84 -5.96
N LYS A 4 10.87 -10.01 -5.83
CA LYS A 4 11.48 -11.34 -5.64
C LYS A 4 10.91 -12.09 -4.43
N SER A 5 10.59 -11.38 -3.34
CA SER A 5 10.02 -12.00 -2.14
C SER A 5 8.62 -12.59 -2.37
N VAL A 6 7.84 -12.09 -3.31
CA VAL A 6 6.52 -12.63 -3.66
C VAL A 6 6.56 -13.58 -4.85
N ALA A 7 7.61 -13.57 -5.66
CA ALA A 7 7.73 -14.41 -6.85
C ALA A 7 7.69 -15.91 -6.55
N GLY A 8 8.08 -16.33 -5.34
CA GLY A 8 7.97 -17.71 -4.87
C GLY A 8 6.58 -18.14 -4.40
N GLN A 9 5.61 -17.23 -4.35
CA GLN A 9 4.24 -17.53 -3.97
C GLN A 9 3.47 -18.11 -5.17
N ALA A 10 2.77 -19.22 -4.98
CA ALA A 10 2.03 -19.90 -6.07
C ALA A 10 1.00 -19.00 -6.78
N ARG A 11 0.49 -17.97 -6.08
CA ARG A 11 -0.47 -17.01 -6.64
C ARG A 11 0.17 -15.94 -7.51
N PHE A 12 1.46 -15.64 -7.34
CA PHE A 12 2.12 -14.52 -8.01
C PHE A 12 2.03 -14.64 -9.55
N GLU A 13 2.38 -15.78 -10.09
CA GLU A 13 2.35 -16.00 -11.55
C GLU A 13 0.94 -15.81 -12.13
N GLY A 14 -0.08 -16.30 -11.42
CA GLY A 14 -1.47 -16.10 -11.81
C GLY A 14 -1.88 -14.64 -11.83
N ILE A 15 -1.44 -13.84 -10.85
CA ILE A 15 -1.75 -12.42 -10.77
C ILE A 15 -1.04 -11.62 -11.86
N VAL A 16 0.26 -11.82 -12.04
CA VAL A 16 1.05 -11.02 -13.02
C VAL A 16 0.80 -11.40 -14.48
N SER A 17 0.14 -12.52 -14.72
CA SER A 17 -0.37 -12.87 -16.07
C SER A 17 -1.52 -11.95 -16.52
N HIS A 18 -2.06 -11.15 -15.62
CA HIS A 18 -3.07 -10.13 -15.87
C HIS A 18 -2.44 -8.73 -15.82
N HIS A 19 -3.29 -7.68 -15.86
CA HIS A 19 -2.85 -6.30 -15.67
C HIS A 19 -2.74 -6.03 -14.15
N ALA A 20 -1.51 -5.98 -13.64
CA ALA A 20 -1.25 -5.92 -12.20
C ALA A 20 -0.16 -4.90 -11.85
N ALA A 21 -0.28 -4.31 -10.65
CA ALA A 21 0.77 -3.50 -10.04
C ALA A 21 1.33 -4.22 -8.81
N VAL A 22 2.66 -4.35 -8.73
CA VAL A 22 3.37 -4.73 -7.51
C VAL A 22 3.91 -3.47 -6.87
N ILE A 23 3.49 -3.17 -5.66
CA ILE A 23 3.84 -1.95 -4.92
C ILE A 23 4.61 -2.31 -3.68
N ASP A 24 5.89 -1.94 -3.68
CA ASP A 24 6.74 -2.01 -2.50
C ASP A 24 6.69 -0.66 -1.78
N VAL A 25 6.13 -0.65 -0.57
CA VAL A 25 5.93 0.56 0.23
C VAL A 25 7.04 0.66 1.27
N GLY A 26 8.02 1.50 0.98
CA GLY A 26 9.13 1.77 1.88
C GLY A 26 8.97 3.04 2.72
N GLY A 27 9.94 3.28 3.62
CA GLY A 27 9.97 4.48 4.45
C GLY A 27 10.29 5.76 3.66
N VAL A 28 11.26 5.71 2.76
CA VAL A 28 11.71 6.86 1.98
C VAL A 28 10.87 7.05 0.73
N GLY A 29 10.55 5.97 0.03
CA GLY A 29 9.80 6.00 -1.20
C GLY A 29 9.04 4.71 -1.43
N ILE A 30 8.28 4.68 -2.53
CA ILE A 30 7.63 3.47 -3.03
C ILE A 30 8.21 3.09 -4.38
N GLN A 31 8.15 1.79 -4.70
CA GLN A 31 8.41 1.29 -6.05
C GLN A 31 7.13 0.66 -6.59
N ILE A 32 6.72 1.06 -7.79
CA ILE A 32 5.57 0.48 -8.49
C ILE A 32 6.08 -0.20 -9.76
N THR A 33 5.84 -1.51 -9.86
CA THR A 33 6.11 -2.30 -11.06
C THR A 33 4.80 -2.73 -11.69
N ILE A 34 4.57 -2.33 -12.94
CA ILE A 34 3.37 -2.69 -13.71
C ILE A 34 3.66 -3.92 -14.55
N PHE A 35 2.81 -4.92 -14.41
CA PHE A 35 2.79 -6.13 -15.23
C PHE A 35 1.58 -6.12 -16.16
N LYS A 36 1.76 -6.65 -17.36
CA LYS A 36 0.69 -6.93 -18.31
C LYS A 36 1.06 -8.21 -19.08
N ASP A 37 0.16 -9.17 -19.09
CA ASP A 37 0.35 -10.47 -19.78
C ASP A 37 1.67 -11.18 -19.40
N GLY A 38 2.03 -11.16 -18.12
CA GLY A 38 3.25 -11.77 -17.59
C GLY A 38 4.54 -10.98 -17.81
N HIS A 39 4.49 -9.82 -18.45
CA HIS A 39 5.65 -8.99 -18.75
C HIS A 39 5.66 -7.68 -17.94
N ILE A 40 6.86 -7.24 -17.57
CA ILE A 40 7.03 -5.92 -16.94
C ILE A 40 6.88 -4.85 -18.01
N VAL A 41 5.91 -3.95 -17.81
CA VAL A 41 5.70 -2.77 -18.65
C VAL A 41 6.60 -1.63 -18.20
N THR A 42 6.65 -1.36 -16.90
CA THR A 42 7.46 -0.30 -16.30
C THR A 42 7.74 -0.58 -14.83
N THR A 43 8.82 -0.01 -14.31
CA THR A 43 9.11 0.10 -12.88
C THR A 43 9.45 1.55 -12.57
N GLN A 44 8.72 2.15 -11.64
CA GLN A 44 8.87 3.53 -11.25
C GLN A 44 9.11 3.67 -9.75
N HIS A 45 9.97 4.61 -9.37
CA HIS A 45 10.19 5.02 -7.99
C HIS A 45 9.53 6.36 -7.72
N MET A 46 8.90 6.51 -6.55
CA MET A 46 8.25 7.75 -6.14
C MET A 46 8.63 8.10 -4.70
N ASP A 47 8.94 9.36 -4.45
CA ASP A 47 9.32 9.91 -3.14
C ASP A 47 8.12 10.14 -2.21
N ILE A 48 7.32 9.09 -2.00
CA ILE A 48 6.13 9.11 -1.14
C ILE A 48 6.15 7.97 -0.11
N GLY A 49 7.31 7.66 0.44
CA GLY A 49 7.44 6.69 1.54
C GLY A 49 6.87 7.22 2.85
N THR A 50 6.56 6.32 3.79
CA THR A 50 5.85 6.64 5.03
C THR A 50 6.62 7.57 5.95
N ILE A 51 7.94 7.36 6.12
CA ILE A 51 8.82 8.23 6.90
C ILE A 51 8.93 9.60 6.21
N ARG A 52 9.13 9.61 4.91
CA ARG A 52 9.27 10.85 4.15
C ARG A 52 8.01 11.71 4.22
N LEU A 53 6.85 11.13 4.11
CA LEU A 53 5.57 11.83 4.28
C LEU A 53 5.44 12.42 5.69
N TYR A 54 5.83 11.66 6.70
CA TYR A 54 5.83 12.14 8.08
C TYR A 54 6.76 13.34 8.26
N GLU A 55 8.02 13.24 7.83
CA GLU A 55 9.03 14.28 8.00
C GLU A 55 8.71 15.56 7.20
N LEU A 56 8.28 15.43 5.96
CA LEU A 56 8.03 16.58 5.09
C LEU A 56 6.81 17.40 5.51
N LEU A 57 5.80 16.75 6.02
CA LEU A 57 4.48 17.36 6.22
C LEU A 57 4.14 17.58 7.69
N HIS A 58 4.87 16.94 8.60
CA HIS A 58 4.68 17.15 10.04
C HIS A 58 5.33 18.47 10.47
N LYS A 59 4.49 19.47 10.78
CA LYS A 59 4.93 20.80 11.20
C LYS A 59 4.42 21.12 12.60
N PRO A 60 5.22 21.76 13.47
CA PRO A 60 4.75 22.23 14.77
C PRO A 60 3.51 23.12 14.64
N GLY A 61 2.50 22.88 15.47
CA GLY A 61 1.26 23.66 15.47
C GLY A 61 0.24 23.27 14.40
N LEU A 62 0.54 22.32 13.53
CA LEU A 62 -0.42 21.81 12.58
C LEU A 62 -1.42 20.88 13.27
N THR A 63 -2.72 21.08 13.05
CA THR A 63 -3.73 20.16 13.55
C THR A 63 -3.64 18.83 12.82
N GLU A 64 -4.03 17.73 13.49
CA GLU A 64 -4.01 16.40 12.86
C GLU A 64 -4.85 16.37 11.57
N LYS A 65 -6.00 17.03 11.55
CA LYS A 65 -6.85 17.14 10.35
C LYS A 65 -6.13 17.83 9.19
N ALA A 66 -5.46 18.95 9.46
CA ALA A 66 -4.71 19.68 8.43
C ALA A 66 -3.51 18.86 7.93
N TYR A 67 -2.82 18.16 8.81
CA TYR A 67 -1.74 17.24 8.48
C TYR A 67 -2.22 16.11 7.55
N ARG A 68 -3.32 15.44 7.91
CA ARG A 68 -3.92 14.38 7.07
C ARG A 68 -4.29 14.88 5.68
N ASN A 69 -4.91 16.05 5.58
CA ASN A 69 -5.29 16.65 4.31
C ASN A 69 -4.07 16.98 3.43
N GLN A 70 -2.99 17.50 4.02
CA GLN A 70 -1.76 17.81 3.29
C GLN A 70 -1.09 16.55 2.72
N ILE A 71 -1.04 15.46 3.50
CA ILE A 71 -0.52 14.17 3.02
C ILE A 71 -1.36 13.67 1.84
N GLU A 72 -2.68 13.67 1.99
CA GLU A 72 -3.59 13.17 0.98
C GLU A 72 -3.47 13.97 -0.32
N GLU A 73 -3.43 15.29 -0.26
CA GLU A 73 -3.26 16.16 -1.43
C GLU A 73 -1.90 15.91 -2.12
N TYR A 74 -0.83 15.82 -1.35
CA TYR A 74 0.51 15.58 -1.88
C TYR A 74 0.61 14.23 -2.61
N ILE A 75 0.10 13.15 -2.01
CA ILE A 75 0.09 11.83 -2.62
C ILE A 75 -0.77 11.80 -3.88
N ASN A 76 -1.98 12.35 -3.81
CA ASN A 76 -2.92 12.35 -4.92
C ASN A 76 -2.36 13.02 -6.17
N LYS A 77 -1.71 14.17 -6.02
CA LYS A 77 -1.05 14.87 -7.15
C LYS A 77 0.00 13.99 -7.83
N LYS A 78 0.83 13.28 -7.05
CA LYS A 78 1.86 12.40 -7.62
C LYS A 78 1.25 11.17 -8.30
N LEU A 79 0.22 10.58 -7.72
CA LEU A 79 -0.45 9.40 -8.29
C LEU A 79 -1.27 9.73 -9.54
N GLU A 80 -1.84 10.93 -9.63
CA GLU A 80 -2.52 11.39 -10.85
C GLU A 80 -1.56 11.48 -12.03
N VAL A 81 -0.36 12.02 -11.81
CA VAL A 81 0.69 12.07 -12.85
C VAL A 81 1.14 10.65 -13.23
N PHE A 82 1.38 9.79 -12.25
CA PHE A 82 1.77 8.40 -12.50
C PHE A 82 0.72 7.66 -13.34
N ARG A 83 -0.55 7.78 -12.95
CA ARG A 83 -1.65 7.15 -13.67
C ARG A 83 -1.75 7.62 -15.12
N ALA A 84 -1.66 8.93 -15.34
CA ALA A 84 -1.73 9.52 -16.68
C ALA A 84 -0.59 9.04 -17.59
N LEU A 85 0.60 8.76 -17.04
CA LEU A 85 1.77 8.36 -17.82
C LEU A 85 1.85 6.83 -18.06
N TYR A 86 1.38 6.02 -17.13
CA TYR A 86 1.71 4.58 -17.11
C TYR A 86 0.51 3.64 -17.09
N LEU A 87 -0.71 4.13 -16.86
CA LEU A 87 -1.93 3.31 -16.83
C LEU A 87 -2.93 3.73 -17.89
N ASP A 88 -3.14 2.86 -18.86
CA ASP A 88 -4.11 3.03 -19.96
C ASP A 88 -5.48 2.37 -19.67
N ALA A 89 -5.54 1.51 -18.67
CA ALA A 89 -6.72 0.77 -18.27
C ALA A 89 -6.75 0.48 -16.76
N GLU A 90 -7.90 -0.02 -16.29
CA GLU A 90 -8.04 -0.52 -14.93
C GLU A 90 -7.12 -1.73 -14.68
N LEU A 91 -6.51 -1.80 -13.50
CA LEU A 91 -5.75 -2.96 -13.06
C LEU A 91 -6.70 -4.08 -12.60
N ASP A 92 -6.33 -5.32 -12.87
CA ASP A 92 -7.02 -6.46 -12.27
C ASP A 92 -6.61 -6.62 -10.80
N TYR A 93 -5.30 -6.42 -10.51
CA TYR A 93 -4.73 -6.64 -9.19
C TYR A 93 -3.75 -5.56 -8.77
N ILE A 94 -3.72 -5.27 -7.46
CA ILE A 94 -2.60 -4.63 -6.77
C ILE A 94 -2.03 -5.63 -5.76
N ILE A 95 -0.71 -5.81 -5.77
CA ILE A 95 0.02 -6.53 -4.73
C ILE A 95 0.72 -5.50 -3.86
N PHE A 96 0.39 -5.45 -2.57
CA PHE A 96 1.08 -4.62 -1.59
C PHE A 96 2.13 -5.40 -0.82
N MET A 97 3.35 -4.92 -0.83
CA MET A 97 4.49 -5.46 -0.10
C MET A 97 4.87 -4.47 1.01
N ASN A 98 4.41 -4.72 2.21
CA ASN A 98 4.71 -3.91 3.40
C ASN A 98 4.08 -4.53 4.65
N ASP A 99 4.73 -4.37 5.80
CA ASP A 99 4.26 -4.89 7.09
C ASP A 99 2.93 -4.25 7.55
N TYR A 100 2.66 -2.99 7.23
CA TYR A 100 1.37 -2.35 7.53
C TYR A 100 0.21 -3.03 6.81
N GLY A 101 0.44 -3.54 5.60
CA GLY A 101 -0.58 -4.29 4.87
C GLY A 101 -1.11 -5.48 5.68
N ILE A 102 -0.22 -6.20 6.35
CA ILE A 102 -0.59 -7.32 7.23
C ILE A 102 -1.38 -6.84 8.45
N ASN A 103 -0.99 -5.73 9.08
CA ASN A 103 -1.77 -5.16 10.17
C ASN A 103 -3.19 -4.80 9.71
N PHE A 104 -3.36 -4.22 8.52
CA PHE A 104 -4.68 -3.91 7.97
C PHE A 104 -5.52 -5.17 7.71
N ILE A 105 -4.93 -6.21 7.12
CA ILE A 105 -5.61 -7.50 6.89
C ILE A 105 -6.07 -8.12 8.22
N ASN A 106 -5.22 -8.13 9.23
CA ASN A 106 -5.55 -8.67 10.54
C ASN A 106 -6.68 -7.88 11.21
N GLY A 107 -6.67 -6.55 11.10
CA GLY A 107 -7.73 -5.68 11.64
C GLY A 107 -9.06 -5.81 10.90
N MET A 108 -9.06 -6.28 9.65
CA MET A 108 -10.29 -6.52 8.88
C MET A 108 -11.09 -7.74 9.35
N GLU A 109 -10.55 -8.57 10.27
CA GLU A 109 -11.20 -9.79 10.75
C GLU A 109 -11.75 -10.67 9.60
N LEU A 110 -10.98 -10.78 8.54
CA LEU A 110 -11.35 -11.63 7.40
C LEU A 110 -11.44 -13.08 7.89
N GLU A 111 -12.53 -13.76 7.57
CA GLU A 111 -12.64 -15.21 7.80
C GLU A 111 -11.37 -15.88 7.27
N ALA A 112 -10.77 -16.73 8.09
CA ALA A 112 -9.45 -17.33 7.91
C ALA A 112 -9.38 -18.28 6.70
N LYS A 113 -9.66 -17.80 5.51
CA LYS A 113 -9.40 -18.43 4.22
C LYS A 113 -8.16 -17.80 3.56
N GLY A 114 -7.11 -17.90 4.25
CA GLY A 114 -5.74 -18.30 3.91
C GLY A 114 -4.96 -17.47 2.92
N ASP A 115 -5.47 -16.58 2.08
CA ASP A 115 -4.67 -16.06 0.96
C ASP A 115 -4.61 -14.53 0.82
N ASN A 116 -5.22 -13.79 1.74
CA ASN A 116 -5.18 -12.32 1.78
C ASN A 116 -5.53 -11.60 0.45
N LEU A 117 -6.30 -12.26 -0.42
CA LEU A 117 -6.84 -11.66 -1.63
C LEU A 117 -8.25 -11.12 -1.34
N ILE A 118 -8.44 -9.82 -1.54
CA ILE A 118 -9.68 -9.13 -1.18
C ILE A 118 -10.13 -8.18 -2.29
N LYS A 119 -11.44 -7.93 -2.37
CA LYS A 119 -11.98 -6.88 -3.24
C LYS A 119 -11.44 -5.51 -2.81
N THR A 120 -10.95 -4.72 -3.77
CA THR A 120 -10.41 -3.38 -3.51
C THR A 120 -11.39 -2.49 -2.78
N GLU A 121 -12.68 -2.54 -3.14
CA GLU A 121 -13.74 -1.78 -2.46
C GLU A 121 -13.81 -2.09 -0.96
N LYS A 122 -13.72 -3.37 -0.58
CA LYS A 122 -13.73 -3.80 0.83
C LYS A 122 -12.51 -3.27 1.59
N PHE A 123 -11.33 -3.36 0.96
CA PHE A 123 -10.08 -2.84 1.52
C PHE A 123 -10.14 -1.32 1.73
N VAL A 124 -10.54 -0.57 0.69
CA VAL A 124 -10.67 0.90 0.75
C VAL A 124 -11.69 1.31 1.80
N LYS A 125 -12.84 0.64 1.89
CA LYS A 125 -13.87 0.92 2.90
C LYS A 125 -13.32 0.76 4.33
N TYR A 126 -12.51 -0.26 4.57
CA TYR A 126 -11.84 -0.45 5.85
C TYR A 126 -10.84 0.68 6.17
N LEU A 127 -9.97 1.04 5.21
CA LEU A 127 -9.03 2.14 5.39
C LEU A 127 -9.73 3.50 5.61
N VAL A 128 -10.86 3.73 4.94
CA VAL A 128 -11.71 4.92 5.17
C VAL A 128 -12.27 4.92 6.59
N LYS A 129 -12.73 3.76 7.11
CA LYS A 129 -13.17 3.63 8.50
C LYS A 129 -12.04 4.01 9.46
N LEU A 130 -10.85 3.40 9.30
CA LEU A 130 -9.67 3.69 10.12
C LEU A 130 -9.29 5.18 10.06
N SER A 131 -9.32 5.80 8.89
CA SER A 131 -8.92 7.19 8.71
C SER A 131 -9.80 8.21 9.45
N LYS A 132 -10.96 7.80 9.96
CA LYS A 132 -11.87 8.65 10.76
C LYS A 132 -11.61 8.56 12.26
N ASN A 133 -10.87 7.55 12.70
CA ASN A 133 -10.58 7.31 14.12
C ASN A 133 -9.40 8.17 14.59
N ALA A 134 -9.34 8.41 15.90
CA ALA A 134 -8.14 8.98 16.52
C ALA A 134 -6.96 8.01 16.39
N LYS A 135 -5.73 8.57 16.42
CA LYS A 135 -4.50 7.77 16.25
C LYS A 135 -4.40 6.66 17.30
N GLU A 136 -4.75 6.97 18.54
CA GLU A 136 -4.71 6.04 19.67
C GLU A 136 -5.65 4.84 19.44
N ASP A 137 -6.87 5.09 18.99
CA ASP A 137 -7.85 4.05 18.69
C ASP A 137 -7.38 3.12 17.56
N ILE A 138 -6.69 3.69 16.55
CA ILE A 138 -6.11 2.90 15.45
C ILE A 138 -4.98 2.01 15.95
N ILE A 139 -4.11 2.53 16.81
CA ILE A 139 -3.01 1.78 17.41
C ILE A 139 -3.54 0.57 18.18
N ASP A 140 -4.58 0.77 18.98
CA ASP A 140 -5.23 -0.28 19.76
C ASP A 140 -5.94 -1.29 18.85
N GLU A 141 -6.74 -0.84 17.88
CA GLU A 141 -7.46 -1.72 16.93
C GLU A 141 -6.50 -2.62 16.13
N LEU A 142 -5.36 -2.07 15.70
CA LEU A 142 -4.36 -2.81 14.91
C LEU A 142 -3.29 -3.50 15.75
N ASN A 143 -3.33 -3.36 17.07
CA ASN A 143 -2.33 -3.89 18.00
C ASN A 143 -0.89 -3.54 17.56
N LEU A 144 -0.64 -2.25 17.28
CA LEU A 144 0.63 -1.78 16.76
C LEU A 144 1.70 -1.66 17.83
N THR A 145 2.92 -2.03 17.46
CA THR A 145 4.12 -1.78 18.27
C THR A 145 4.50 -0.30 18.22
N ASN A 146 5.29 0.17 19.21
CA ASN A 146 5.66 1.58 19.33
C ASN A 146 6.38 2.14 18.10
N ASP A 147 7.20 1.33 17.44
CA ASP A 147 7.94 1.69 16.23
C ASP A 147 7.01 1.93 15.03
N LYS A 148 5.88 1.22 14.95
CA LYS A 148 4.88 1.37 13.89
C LYS A 148 3.87 2.50 14.15
N SER A 149 3.65 2.86 15.41
CA SER A 149 2.59 3.79 15.81
C SER A 149 2.73 5.20 15.20
N ASN A 150 3.97 5.69 15.03
CA ASN A 150 4.20 7.04 14.52
C ASN A 150 3.90 7.20 13.04
N LEU A 151 4.01 6.13 12.26
CA LEU A 151 3.85 6.16 10.80
C LEU A 151 2.48 5.63 10.35
N ILE A 152 1.59 5.29 11.28
CA ILE A 152 0.30 4.68 10.92
C ILE A 152 -0.60 5.62 10.12
N ILE A 153 -0.65 6.90 10.46
CA ILE A 153 -1.48 7.89 9.75
C ILE A 153 -1.02 8.05 8.28
N PRO A 154 0.26 8.36 8.00
CA PRO A 154 0.72 8.41 6.61
C PRO A 154 0.56 7.06 5.89
N SER A 155 0.71 5.93 6.58
CA SER A 155 0.51 4.60 5.99
C SER A 155 -0.94 4.37 5.54
N ILE A 156 -1.92 4.66 6.38
CA ILE A 156 -3.34 4.53 6.03
C ILE A 156 -3.68 5.40 4.80
N ILE A 157 -3.24 6.65 4.80
CA ILE A 157 -3.54 7.59 3.71
C ILE A 157 -2.86 7.12 2.41
N LEU A 158 -1.61 6.66 2.48
CA LEU A 158 -0.87 6.17 1.33
C LEU A 158 -1.52 4.92 0.71
N PHE A 159 -1.84 3.90 1.51
CA PHE A 159 -2.49 2.68 1.03
C PHE A 159 -3.88 2.98 0.45
N LYS A 160 -4.67 3.82 1.13
CA LYS A 160 -5.98 4.26 0.63
C LYS A 160 -5.86 4.96 -0.73
N ALA A 161 -4.92 5.88 -0.87
CA ALA A 161 -4.71 6.62 -2.11
C ALA A 161 -4.23 5.71 -3.25
N LEU A 162 -3.28 4.81 -2.99
CA LEU A 162 -2.79 3.83 -3.97
C LEU A 162 -3.93 2.94 -4.47
N ALA A 163 -4.70 2.34 -3.56
CA ALA A 163 -5.82 1.47 -3.91
C ALA A 163 -6.92 2.21 -4.69
N THR A 164 -7.19 3.47 -4.34
CA THR A 164 -8.26 4.28 -4.96
C THR A 164 -7.83 4.86 -6.30
N LYS A 165 -6.62 5.42 -6.40
CA LYS A 165 -6.16 6.15 -7.59
C LYS A 165 -5.67 5.22 -8.71
N LEU A 166 -5.08 4.08 -8.38
CA LEU A 166 -4.63 3.11 -9.38
C LEU A 166 -5.77 2.24 -9.92
N THR A 167 -6.91 2.22 -9.24
CA THR A 167 -8.14 1.52 -9.67
C THR A 167 -7.91 0.07 -10.07
N ALA A 168 -7.78 -0.81 -9.08
CA ALA A 168 -7.72 -2.25 -9.28
C ALA A 168 -9.00 -2.95 -8.79
N LYS A 169 -9.31 -4.12 -9.34
CA LYS A 169 -10.47 -4.93 -8.92
C LYS A 169 -10.23 -5.60 -7.57
N GLU A 170 -9.02 -6.13 -7.37
CA GLU A 170 -8.64 -6.87 -6.17
C GLU A 170 -7.25 -6.45 -5.66
N VAL A 171 -7.06 -6.59 -4.36
CA VAL A 171 -5.81 -6.33 -3.65
C VAL A 171 -5.33 -7.64 -3.04
N TRP A 172 -4.04 -7.95 -3.21
CA TRP A 172 -3.37 -9.07 -2.56
C TRP A 172 -2.27 -8.57 -1.63
N ILE A 173 -2.25 -9.07 -0.40
CA ILE A 173 -1.24 -8.74 0.61
C ILE A 173 -0.60 -10.04 1.09
N PRO A 174 0.49 -10.51 0.46
CA PRO A 174 1.05 -11.85 0.66
C PRO A 174 1.71 -12.09 2.03
N GLY A 175 1.88 -11.05 2.85
CA GLY A 175 2.51 -11.19 4.16
C GLY A 175 4.03 -11.30 4.15
N VAL A 176 4.67 -10.99 3.03
CA VAL A 176 6.13 -10.94 2.87
C VAL A 176 6.60 -9.52 2.61
N ASN A 177 7.83 -9.22 2.98
CA ASN A 177 8.48 -7.95 2.72
C ASN A 177 9.81 -8.14 1.96
N VAL A 178 10.47 -7.04 1.60
CA VAL A 178 11.74 -7.08 0.84
C VAL A 178 12.84 -7.88 1.56
N ASN A 179 12.83 -7.89 2.90
CA ASN A 179 13.82 -8.62 3.67
C ASN A 179 13.66 -10.14 3.56
N ASP A 180 12.42 -10.61 3.35
CA ASP A 180 12.16 -12.03 3.16
C ASP A 180 12.76 -12.58 1.84
N GLY A 181 12.90 -11.72 0.83
CA GLY A 181 13.50 -12.06 -0.45
C GLY A 181 15.00 -12.30 -0.42
N ILE A 182 15.70 -11.77 0.59
CA ILE A 182 17.16 -11.94 0.74
C ILE A 182 17.51 -13.33 1.31
N ALA A 183 16.57 -13.97 2.00
CA ALA A 183 16.78 -15.28 2.62
C ALA A 183 16.74 -16.46 1.62
N PHE A 184 16.40 -16.21 0.34
CA PHE A 184 16.23 -17.24 -0.69
C PHE A 184 17.31 -17.19 -1.81
N ASP A 185 18.31 -16.32 -1.71
CA ASP A 185 19.52 -16.30 -2.52
C ASP A 185 20.66 -16.98 -1.75
#